data_128b33900e8c32776dd7d2d3f063f620
#
_entry.id   128b33900e8c32776dd7d2d3f063f620
#
_cell.length_a   1.000
_cell.length_b   1.000
_cell.length_c   1.000
_cell.angle_alpha   90.00
_cell.angle_beta   90.00
_cell.angle_gamma   90.00
#
_symmetry.space_group_name_H-M   'P 1'
#
loop_
_entity.id
_entity.type
_entity.pdbx_description
1 polymer ?
#
loop_
_entity_poly.entity_id
_entity_poly.type
_entity_poly.pdbx_seq_one_letter_code
_entity_poly.pdbx_strand_id
1 'polypeptide(L)'
;VTDCGAIGDFFQRKKHETHPDAAHASADAVLSGTDLECGGNFKSITDAVKKDLISEEKINTSVKRVLKARFELGEMNSTHPWSNIPFSVIDCPKHKELALKMAHESLVLLQNNNNILPLNRQMKVAVIGPNANDSVMQWGNYNGFPSHTVTLLEGIRAKLPDAQIIYEPVCGYTNDTTLHSLFNQCSIDGEAGFNATYWNNREYKGKIAATDRLTTPFHFSAEGSTVFAPGVGLKNFTAIYRSTFRPTDSGAATFRVMTNGGVTLFLNGKQIAEATNIKNHTNLYSFNYEAGKSYDIELRFIQVKDNPALNFDLAKQTPMDAREILNKLQSADVVIFAGGISPLLEGESMRVSDPGFKGGDRTEIELPAIQREVLALLKKNGKKT
;
A
#
# COMPACT_ATOMS: atom_id res chain seq x y z
N VAL A 1 -19.75 19.42 -7.58
CA VAL A 1 -19.54 17.97 -7.29
C VAL A 1 -19.45 17.76 -5.79
N THR A 2 -20.07 16.71 -5.25
CA THR A 2 -19.88 16.33 -3.84
C THR A 2 -18.62 15.49 -3.64
N ASP A 3 -18.16 15.44 -2.40
CA ASP A 3 -17.36 14.32 -1.93
C ASP A 3 -18.17 13.01 -1.94
N CYS A 4 -17.49 11.87 -2.01
CA CYS A 4 -18.14 10.57 -2.17
C CYS A 4 -18.94 10.18 -0.92
N GLY A 5 -20.23 9.97 -1.11
CA GLY A 5 -21.16 9.60 -0.04
C GLY A 5 -21.67 10.75 0.84
N ALA A 6 -21.16 11.97 0.69
CA ALA A 6 -21.46 13.12 1.56
C ALA A 6 -22.97 13.40 1.74
N ILE A 7 -23.78 13.26 0.70
CA ILE A 7 -25.24 13.45 0.82
C ILE A 7 -25.85 12.41 1.77
N GLY A 8 -25.31 11.20 1.80
CA GLY A 8 -25.74 10.15 2.72
C GLY A 8 -25.54 10.54 4.18
N ASP A 9 -24.50 11.29 4.47
CA ASP A 9 -24.18 11.70 5.84
C ASP A 9 -25.21 12.70 6.42
N PHE A 10 -25.95 13.41 5.59
CA PHE A 10 -26.98 14.35 6.06
C PHE A 10 -28.20 13.66 6.67
N PHE A 11 -28.53 12.43 6.28
CA PHE A 11 -29.74 11.75 6.78
C PHE A 11 -29.50 10.39 7.41
N GLN A 12 -28.33 9.77 7.19
CA GLN A 12 -28.04 8.45 7.75
C GLN A 12 -27.90 8.52 9.26
N ARG A 13 -28.45 7.47 9.95
CA ARG A 13 -28.37 7.33 11.39
C ARG A 13 -26.91 7.32 11.88
N LYS A 14 -26.65 8.01 12.97
CA LYS A 14 -25.32 8.19 13.59
C LYS A 14 -24.34 9.03 12.74
N LYS A 15 -24.86 9.75 11.75
CA LYS A 15 -24.15 10.77 10.99
C LYS A 15 -24.65 12.15 11.43
N HIS A 16 -24.88 13.09 10.50
CA HIS A 16 -25.34 14.42 10.86
C HIS A 16 -26.84 14.49 11.21
N GLU A 17 -27.65 13.61 10.64
CA GLU A 17 -29.10 13.49 10.89
C GLU A 17 -29.87 14.82 10.73
N THR A 18 -29.40 15.68 9.80
CA THR A 18 -30.01 17.01 9.55
C THR A 18 -31.23 16.92 8.63
N HIS A 19 -31.40 15.83 7.91
CA HIS A 19 -32.50 15.60 6.97
C HIS A 19 -33.21 14.29 7.31
N PRO A 20 -34.54 14.21 7.08
CA PRO A 20 -35.30 13.02 7.44
C PRO A 20 -35.05 11.82 6.55
N ASP A 21 -34.70 12.04 5.26
CA ASP A 21 -34.48 10.98 4.28
C ASP A 21 -33.61 11.45 3.10
N ALA A 22 -33.28 10.50 2.21
CA ALA A 22 -32.47 10.75 1.02
C ALA A 22 -33.11 11.74 0.04
N ALA A 23 -34.45 11.80 -0.05
CA ALA A 23 -35.14 12.71 -0.96
C ALA A 23 -34.96 14.16 -0.52
N HIS A 24 -35.11 14.44 0.78
CA HIS A 24 -34.90 15.79 1.32
C HIS A 24 -33.42 16.21 1.20
N ALA A 25 -32.49 15.34 1.58
CA ALA A 25 -31.05 15.61 1.48
C ALA A 25 -30.61 15.87 0.03
N SER A 26 -31.13 15.08 -0.92
CA SER A 26 -30.81 15.24 -2.34
C SER A 26 -31.40 16.53 -2.93
N ALA A 27 -32.64 16.89 -2.56
CA ALA A 27 -33.28 18.13 -3.00
C ALA A 27 -32.49 19.33 -2.50
N ASP A 28 -32.14 19.37 -1.22
CA ASP A 28 -31.40 20.47 -0.62
C ASP A 28 -30.00 20.61 -1.22
N ALA A 29 -29.33 19.50 -1.47
CA ALA A 29 -28.02 19.50 -2.14
C ALA A 29 -28.09 20.15 -3.53
N VAL A 30 -29.11 19.83 -4.35
CA VAL A 30 -29.29 20.45 -5.68
C VAL A 30 -29.66 21.92 -5.56
N LEU A 31 -30.55 22.28 -4.63
CA LEU A 31 -30.93 23.66 -4.38
C LEU A 31 -29.75 24.51 -3.90
N SER A 32 -28.85 23.93 -3.15
CA SER A 32 -27.60 24.54 -2.69
C SER A 32 -26.49 24.56 -3.75
N GLY A 33 -26.74 24.04 -4.96
CA GLY A 33 -25.84 24.17 -6.11
C GLY A 33 -25.00 22.91 -6.44
N THR A 34 -25.30 21.76 -5.87
CA THR A 34 -24.67 20.50 -6.25
C THR A 34 -25.26 19.96 -7.55
N ASP A 35 -24.46 19.88 -8.60
CA ASP A 35 -24.91 19.42 -9.91
C ASP A 35 -24.61 17.95 -10.15
N LEU A 36 -23.60 17.38 -9.47
CA LEU A 36 -23.13 16.00 -9.62
C LEU A 36 -22.78 15.38 -8.28
N GLU A 37 -23.32 14.23 -7.97
CA GLU A 37 -23.03 13.46 -6.76
C GLU A 37 -22.00 12.37 -7.04
N CYS A 38 -20.98 12.27 -6.21
CA CYS A 38 -20.20 11.06 -6.05
C CYS A 38 -20.91 10.16 -5.02
N GLY A 39 -21.79 9.28 -5.49
CA GLY A 39 -22.60 8.43 -4.62
C GLY A 39 -23.84 7.87 -5.32
N GLY A 40 -24.86 7.54 -4.56
CA GLY A 40 -26.09 6.96 -5.07
C GLY A 40 -27.38 7.62 -4.59
N ASN A 41 -27.28 8.72 -3.86
CA ASN A 41 -28.45 9.35 -3.23
C ASN A 41 -29.31 10.15 -4.22
N PHE A 42 -28.72 10.68 -5.30
CA PHE A 42 -29.45 11.36 -6.37
C PHE A 42 -30.43 10.45 -7.11
N LYS A 43 -30.41 9.14 -6.91
CA LYS A 43 -31.50 8.25 -7.33
C LYS A 43 -32.83 8.62 -6.66
N SER A 44 -32.81 9.29 -5.50
CA SER A 44 -33.99 9.78 -4.77
C SER A 44 -34.52 11.11 -5.28
N ILE A 45 -33.89 11.75 -6.27
CA ILE A 45 -34.36 13.02 -6.86
C ILE A 45 -35.76 12.88 -7.46
N THR A 46 -36.08 11.75 -8.10
CA THR A 46 -37.43 11.52 -8.64
C THR A 46 -38.51 11.47 -7.54
N ASP A 47 -38.17 10.95 -6.38
CA ASP A 47 -39.08 10.96 -5.22
C ASP A 47 -39.14 12.33 -4.57
N ALA A 48 -38.07 13.11 -4.61
CA ALA A 48 -38.08 14.51 -4.17
C ALA A 48 -39.03 15.38 -5.02
N VAL A 49 -39.04 15.17 -6.35
CA VAL A 49 -39.99 15.87 -7.24
C VAL A 49 -41.45 15.46 -6.93
N LYS A 50 -41.74 14.16 -6.76
CA LYS A 50 -43.06 13.65 -6.39
C LYS A 50 -43.57 14.21 -5.05
N LYS A 51 -42.66 14.57 -4.15
CA LYS A 51 -42.95 15.18 -2.84
C LYS A 51 -42.94 16.70 -2.86
N ASP A 52 -42.87 17.33 -4.02
CA ASP A 52 -42.79 18.80 -4.22
C ASP A 52 -41.60 19.46 -3.47
N LEU A 53 -40.53 18.72 -3.18
CA LEU A 53 -39.33 19.25 -2.51
C LEU A 53 -38.40 20.01 -3.47
N ILE A 54 -38.48 19.72 -4.76
CA ILE A 54 -37.68 20.37 -5.80
C ILE A 54 -38.44 20.32 -7.12
N SER A 55 -38.34 21.34 -7.95
CA SER A 55 -38.93 21.38 -9.27
C SER A 55 -38.01 20.77 -10.33
N GLU A 56 -38.59 20.19 -11.41
CA GLU A 56 -37.83 19.73 -12.58
C GLU A 56 -36.99 20.86 -13.21
N GLU A 57 -37.43 22.11 -13.16
CA GLU A 57 -36.68 23.26 -13.68
C GLU A 57 -35.32 23.41 -12.99
N LYS A 58 -35.29 23.23 -11.66
CA LYS A 58 -34.01 23.24 -10.90
C LYS A 58 -33.10 22.11 -11.28
N ILE A 59 -33.64 20.92 -11.43
CA ILE A 59 -32.89 19.74 -11.90
C ILE A 59 -32.34 19.99 -13.30
N ASN A 60 -33.17 20.49 -14.22
CA ASN A 60 -32.76 20.82 -15.59
C ASN A 60 -31.61 21.86 -15.62
N THR A 61 -31.59 22.79 -14.67
CA THR A 61 -30.49 23.75 -14.52
C THR A 61 -29.19 23.05 -14.19
N SER A 62 -29.17 22.09 -13.24
CA SER A 62 -27.99 21.28 -12.89
C SER A 62 -27.56 20.38 -14.05
N VAL A 63 -28.50 19.70 -14.70
CA VAL A 63 -28.23 18.87 -15.90
C VAL A 63 -27.58 19.69 -17.01
N LYS A 64 -28.05 20.90 -17.28
CA LYS A 64 -27.45 21.80 -18.28
C LYS A 64 -26.00 22.13 -17.95
N ARG A 65 -25.66 22.36 -16.68
CA ARG A 65 -24.27 22.64 -16.26
C ARG A 65 -23.37 21.44 -16.48
N VAL A 66 -23.81 20.26 -16.09
CA VAL A 66 -23.06 19.00 -16.30
C VAL A 66 -22.88 18.71 -17.79
N LEU A 67 -23.94 18.80 -18.58
CA LEU A 67 -23.86 18.58 -20.02
C LEU A 67 -23.00 19.64 -20.72
N LYS A 68 -23.09 20.91 -20.33
CA LYS A 68 -22.23 21.97 -20.87
C LYS A 68 -20.76 21.61 -20.71
N ALA A 69 -20.34 21.22 -19.50
CA ALA A 69 -18.96 20.82 -19.23
C ALA A 69 -18.52 19.63 -20.14
N ARG A 70 -19.39 18.63 -20.30
CA ARG A 70 -19.12 17.48 -21.18
C ARG A 70 -19.01 17.87 -22.66
N PHE A 71 -19.85 18.79 -23.12
CA PHE A 71 -19.73 19.36 -24.47
C PHE A 71 -18.44 20.15 -24.66
N GLU A 72 -18.07 20.99 -23.71
CA GLU A 72 -16.83 21.77 -23.73
C GLU A 72 -15.58 20.87 -23.70
N LEU A 73 -15.64 19.74 -22.99
CA LEU A 73 -14.60 18.70 -22.99
C LEU A 73 -14.55 17.91 -24.30
N GLY A 74 -15.53 18.06 -25.16
CA GLY A 74 -15.58 17.38 -26.46
C GLY A 74 -16.08 15.94 -26.42
N GLU A 75 -16.64 15.46 -25.30
CA GLU A 75 -17.15 14.08 -25.17
C GLU A 75 -18.24 13.71 -26.18
N MET A 76 -18.95 14.70 -26.68
CA MET A 76 -20.06 14.52 -27.66
C MET A 76 -19.57 14.56 -29.11
N ASN A 77 -18.30 14.79 -29.34
CA ASN A 77 -17.69 14.85 -30.68
C ASN A 77 -17.01 13.53 -31.02
N SER A 78 -17.03 13.18 -32.31
CA SER A 78 -16.32 11.99 -32.81
C SER A 78 -14.79 12.12 -32.72
N THR A 79 -14.28 13.35 -32.65
CA THR A 79 -12.85 13.66 -32.51
C THR A 79 -12.67 14.62 -31.34
N HIS A 80 -11.72 14.30 -30.47
CA HIS A 80 -11.39 15.07 -29.30
C HIS A 80 -9.89 15.45 -29.36
N PRO A 81 -9.48 16.65 -28.96
CA PRO A 81 -8.07 17.06 -29.01
C PRO A 81 -7.12 16.06 -28.34
N TRP A 82 -7.59 15.33 -27.33
CA TRP A 82 -6.81 14.37 -26.57
C TRP A 82 -6.97 12.91 -27.03
N SER A 83 -7.83 12.64 -28.01
CA SER A 83 -8.05 11.27 -28.51
C SER A 83 -6.80 10.61 -29.10
N ASN A 84 -5.86 11.42 -29.53
CA ASN A 84 -4.60 10.96 -30.15
C ASN A 84 -3.43 10.86 -29.16
N ILE A 85 -3.66 11.09 -27.86
CA ILE A 85 -2.60 10.91 -26.85
C ILE A 85 -2.37 9.41 -26.71
N PRO A 86 -1.18 8.90 -27.10
CA PRO A 86 -0.91 7.46 -27.04
C PRO A 86 -0.72 6.99 -25.59
N PHE A 87 -1.08 5.75 -25.33
CA PHE A 87 -0.89 5.14 -24.01
C PHE A 87 0.57 5.18 -23.53
N SER A 88 1.54 5.16 -24.47
CA SER A 88 2.97 5.27 -24.19
C SER A 88 3.42 6.59 -23.54
N VAL A 89 2.54 7.58 -23.41
CA VAL A 89 2.80 8.80 -22.62
C VAL A 89 2.78 8.50 -21.12
N ILE A 90 2.02 7.47 -20.70
CA ILE A 90 2.00 7.05 -19.29
C ILE A 90 3.37 6.46 -18.94
N ASP A 91 3.92 6.92 -17.81
CA ASP A 91 5.23 6.45 -17.28
C ASP A 91 6.40 6.63 -18.26
N CYS A 92 6.29 7.58 -19.18
CA CYS A 92 7.35 7.88 -20.14
C CYS A 92 8.59 8.51 -19.47
N PRO A 93 9.77 8.46 -20.12
CA PRO A 93 11.02 9.00 -19.54
C PRO A 93 10.90 10.46 -19.08
N LYS A 94 10.19 11.30 -19.82
CA LYS A 94 9.96 12.70 -19.45
C LYS A 94 9.19 12.85 -18.15
N HIS A 95 8.20 11.99 -17.89
CA HIS A 95 7.45 11.99 -16.62
C HIS A 95 8.31 11.51 -15.46
N LYS A 96 9.19 10.51 -15.70
CA LYS A 96 10.15 10.03 -14.68
C LYS A 96 11.17 11.12 -14.32
N GLU A 97 11.69 11.84 -15.31
CA GLU A 97 12.59 12.97 -15.09
C GLU A 97 11.90 14.08 -14.28
N LEU A 98 10.65 14.40 -14.61
CA LEU A 98 9.87 15.39 -13.86
C LEU A 98 9.62 14.93 -12.41
N ALA A 99 9.27 13.66 -12.19
CA ALA A 99 9.09 13.09 -10.86
C ALA A 99 10.39 13.18 -10.04
N LEU A 100 11.53 12.85 -10.63
CA LEU A 100 12.84 12.98 -9.97
C LEU A 100 13.15 14.45 -9.64
N LYS A 101 12.88 15.39 -10.57
CA LYS A 101 13.04 16.82 -10.30
C LYS A 101 12.16 17.26 -9.13
N MET A 102 10.89 16.87 -9.13
CA MET A 102 9.98 17.18 -8.01
C MET A 102 10.51 16.65 -6.68
N ALA A 103 11.04 15.42 -6.64
CA ALA A 103 11.65 14.86 -5.45
C ALA A 103 12.85 15.69 -4.97
N HIS A 104 13.73 16.10 -5.86
CA HIS A 104 14.88 16.97 -5.54
C HIS A 104 14.45 18.33 -4.96
N GLU A 105 13.44 18.97 -5.58
CA GLU A 105 12.94 20.28 -5.16
C GLU A 105 12.15 20.22 -3.83
N SER A 106 11.63 19.04 -3.46
CA SER A 106 10.89 18.84 -2.20
C SER A 106 11.77 18.52 -0.99
N LEU A 107 13.05 18.19 -1.21
CA LEU A 107 13.98 17.92 -0.11
C LEU A 107 14.45 19.21 0.54
N VAL A 108 14.34 19.27 1.87
CA VAL A 108 14.75 20.44 2.67
C VAL A 108 15.87 20.03 3.61
N LEU A 109 17.03 20.70 3.48
CA LEU A 109 18.14 20.56 4.41
C LEU A 109 17.89 21.42 5.64
N LEU A 110 17.42 20.82 6.73
CA LEU A 110 17.12 21.54 7.99
C LEU A 110 18.40 21.87 8.78
N GLN A 111 19.42 21.00 8.71
CA GLN A 111 20.63 21.14 9.50
C GLN A 111 21.81 20.40 8.83
N ASN A 112 23.01 20.97 8.88
CA ASN A 112 24.25 20.35 8.43
C ASN A 112 25.39 20.66 9.38
N ASN A 113 25.38 20.07 10.58
CA ASN A 113 26.38 20.29 11.60
C ASN A 113 27.75 19.74 11.17
N ASN A 114 28.78 20.50 11.41
CA ASN A 114 30.15 20.13 11.07
C ASN A 114 30.39 19.82 9.61
N ASN A 115 29.51 20.31 8.70
CA ASN A 115 29.59 20.07 7.28
C ASN A 115 29.68 18.57 6.91
N ILE A 116 28.89 17.72 7.60
CA ILE A 116 28.88 16.29 7.36
C ILE A 116 28.38 15.95 5.96
N LEU A 117 27.48 16.76 5.40
CA LEU A 117 26.98 16.64 4.03
C LEU A 117 27.73 17.63 3.10
N PRO A 118 28.04 17.22 1.87
CA PRO A 118 27.82 15.89 1.26
C PRO A 118 28.74 14.82 1.85
N LEU A 119 28.24 13.57 1.91
CA LEU A 119 29.03 12.45 2.41
C LEU A 119 30.19 12.12 1.46
N ASN A 120 31.32 11.74 2.02
CA ASN A 120 32.42 11.20 1.25
C ASN A 120 32.06 9.80 0.71
N ARG A 121 32.32 9.54 -0.58
CA ARG A 121 32.00 8.25 -1.24
C ARG A 121 32.78 7.06 -0.67
N GLN A 122 33.83 7.28 0.06
CA GLN A 122 34.66 6.23 0.67
C GLN A 122 34.18 5.82 2.07
N MET A 123 33.19 6.54 2.65
CA MET A 123 32.63 6.23 3.96
C MET A 123 31.88 4.91 3.95
N LYS A 124 32.00 4.19 5.07
CA LYS A 124 31.12 3.07 5.40
C LYS A 124 29.81 3.63 5.93
N VAL A 125 28.74 3.42 5.21
CA VAL A 125 27.42 4.00 5.50
C VAL A 125 26.50 2.94 6.05
N ALA A 126 25.88 3.21 7.20
CA ALA A 126 24.74 2.45 7.66
C ALA A 126 23.45 3.18 7.27
N VAL A 127 22.54 2.49 6.61
CA VAL A 127 21.19 2.97 6.25
C VAL A 127 20.21 2.21 7.12
N ILE A 128 19.53 2.88 8.02
CA ILE A 128 18.66 2.23 9.02
C ILE A 128 17.32 2.94 9.14
N GLY A 129 16.40 2.32 9.84
CA GLY A 129 15.07 2.86 10.11
C GLY A 129 13.96 2.31 9.22
N PRO A 130 12.69 2.49 9.62
CA PRO A 130 11.55 1.85 8.98
C PRO A 130 11.35 2.25 7.51
N ASN A 131 11.74 3.49 7.13
CA ASN A 131 11.58 4.01 5.77
C ASN A 131 12.80 3.73 4.87
N ALA A 132 13.85 3.10 5.38
CA ALA A 132 15.10 2.91 4.64
C ALA A 132 14.91 2.08 3.35
N ASN A 133 14.08 1.04 3.40
CA ASN A 133 13.82 0.13 2.28
C ASN A 133 12.32 -0.19 2.12
N ASP A 134 11.45 0.78 2.36
CA ASP A 134 10.01 0.64 2.19
C ASP A 134 9.56 1.40 0.94
N SER A 135 9.16 0.66 -0.10
CA SER A 135 8.63 1.25 -1.35
C SER A 135 7.21 1.77 -1.17
N VAL A 136 6.39 1.11 -0.34
CA VAL A 136 4.97 1.47 -0.13
C VAL A 136 4.85 2.82 0.56
N MET A 137 5.74 3.13 1.48
CA MET A 137 5.77 4.43 2.15
C MET A 137 5.85 5.60 1.16
N GLN A 138 6.55 5.43 0.04
CA GLN A 138 6.75 6.48 -0.96
C GLN A 138 5.53 6.73 -1.84
N TRP A 139 4.57 5.81 -1.88
CA TRP A 139 3.42 5.94 -2.78
C TRP A 139 2.35 6.91 -2.25
N GLY A 140 2.24 7.06 -0.93
CA GLY A 140 1.20 7.87 -0.30
C GLY A 140 -0.17 7.19 -0.33
N ASN A 141 -1.21 7.98 -0.04
CA ASN A 141 -2.61 7.55 -0.19
C ASN A 141 -3.07 7.77 -1.64
N TYR A 142 -4.08 7.01 -2.08
CA TYR A 142 -4.65 7.11 -3.43
C TYR A 142 -3.61 7.00 -4.54
N ASN A 143 -2.62 6.17 -4.35
CA ASN A 143 -1.53 5.97 -5.28
C ASN A 143 -1.95 5.11 -6.48
N GLY A 144 -1.27 5.34 -7.60
CA GLY A 144 -1.14 4.34 -8.66
C GLY A 144 0.02 3.38 -8.36
N PHE A 145 0.25 2.42 -9.26
CA PHE A 145 1.38 1.50 -9.16
C PHE A 145 2.47 1.94 -10.13
N PRO A 146 3.59 2.46 -9.62
CA PRO A 146 4.72 2.81 -10.47
C PRO A 146 5.36 1.53 -11.05
N SER A 147 5.94 1.63 -12.24
CA SER A 147 6.68 0.52 -12.86
C SER A 147 7.89 0.10 -12.01
N HIS A 148 8.45 1.01 -11.26
CA HIS A 148 9.54 0.80 -10.30
C HIS A 148 9.54 1.93 -9.26
N THR A 149 9.81 1.58 -8.01
CA THR A 149 10.00 2.54 -6.91
C THR A 149 11.43 2.41 -6.38
N VAL A 150 12.20 3.47 -6.49
CA VAL A 150 13.56 3.50 -5.93
C VAL A 150 13.49 3.83 -4.45
N THR A 151 13.81 2.86 -3.58
CA THR A 151 13.90 3.10 -2.14
C THR A 151 15.14 3.93 -1.80
N LEU A 152 15.17 4.53 -0.60
CA LEU A 152 16.34 5.27 -0.14
C LEU A 152 17.60 4.38 -0.16
N LEU A 153 17.49 3.15 0.32
CA LEU A 153 18.58 2.17 0.31
C LEU A 153 19.07 1.87 -1.11
N GLU A 154 18.17 1.65 -2.07
CA GLU A 154 18.52 1.43 -3.47
C GLU A 154 19.24 2.64 -4.06
N GLY A 155 18.70 3.84 -3.85
CA GLY A 155 19.29 5.09 -4.33
C GLY A 155 20.71 5.30 -3.79
N ILE A 156 20.93 5.02 -2.49
CA ILE A 156 22.25 5.11 -1.88
C ILE A 156 23.20 4.06 -2.46
N ARG A 157 22.78 2.82 -2.63
CA ARG A 157 23.58 1.76 -3.25
C ARG A 157 23.98 2.11 -4.70
N ALA A 158 23.05 2.65 -5.46
CA ALA A 158 23.32 3.08 -6.83
C ALA A 158 24.34 4.25 -6.90
N LYS A 159 24.32 5.16 -5.90
CA LYS A 159 25.27 6.29 -5.84
C LYS A 159 26.64 5.92 -5.27
N LEU A 160 26.71 4.87 -4.49
CA LEU A 160 27.89 4.41 -3.78
C LEU A 160 28.17 2.92 -4.05
N PRO A 161 28.39 2.52 -5.33
CA PRO A 161 28.48 1.11 -5.72
C PRO A 161 29.67 0.38 -5.07
N ASP A 162 30.74 1.12 -4.73
CA ASP A 162 31.97 0.58 -4.13
C ASP A 162 31.98 0.70 -2.59
N ALA A 163 30.96 1.33 -1.99
CA ALA A 163 30.91 1.52 -0.55
C ALA A 163 30.37 0.29 0.18
N GLN A 164 30.90 0.03 1.37
CA GLN A 164 30.25 -0.90 2.28
C GLN A 164 29.00 -0.27 2.87
N ILE A 165 27.82 -0.78 2.50
CA ILE A 165 26.54 -0.32 3.01
C ILE A 165 25.96 -1.37 3.93
N ILE A 166 25.80 -1.00 5.20
CA ILE A 166 25.09 -1.79 6.21
C ILE A 166 23.62 -1.38 6.13
N TYR A 167 22.72 -2.33 6.03
CA TYR A 167 21.29 -2.10 6.12
C TYR A 167 20.70 -2.84 7.31
N GLU A 168 19.94 -2.13 8.13
CA GLU A 168 19.22 -2.70 9.27
C GLU A 168 17.94 -1.89 9.54
N PRO A 169 16.74 -2.49 9.54
CA PRO A 169 15.50 -1.75 9.83
C PRO A 169 15.43 -1.19 11.24
N VAL A 170 16.10 -1.79 12.21
CA VAL A 170 16.27 -1.48 13.65
C VAL A 170 15.00 -1.41 14.48
N CYS A 171 13.90 -0.89 13.95
CA CYS A 171 12.59 -0.84 14.61
C CYS A 171 11.47 -0.85 13.57
N GLY A 172 10.23 -1.09 14.02
CA GLY A 172 9.04 -0.83 13.24
C GLY A 172 8.71 0.66 13.19
N TYR A 173 7.57 1.01 12.62
CA TYR A 173 7.10 2.40 12.58
C TYR A 173 6.76 2.94 13.97
N THR A 174 6.00 2.15 14.76
CA THR A 174 5.44 2.55 16.06
C THR A 174 5.82 1.59 17.21
N ASN A 175 6.51 0.49 16.89
CA ASN A 175 6.86 -0.56 17.86
C ASN A 175 8.33 -0.98 17.72
N ASP A 176 8.82 -1.70 18.72
CA ASP A 176 10.18 -2.19 18.80
C ASP A 176 10.49 -3.44 17.97
N THR A 177 9.55 -3.88 17.14
CA THR A 177 9.68 -5.13 16.40
C THR A 177 9.97 -4.86 14.94
N THR A 178 11.01 -5.49 14.41
CA THR A 178 11.33 -5.52 12.99
C THR A 178 10.80 -6.77 12.33
N LEU A 179 10.55 -6.66 11.03
CA LEU A 179 10.07 -7.75 10.19
C LEU A 179 11.16 -8.10 9.19
N HIS A 180 11.63 -9.33 9.25
CA HIS A 180 12.59 -9.87 8.31
C HIS A 180 11.90 -10.91 7.44
N SER A 181 11.79 -10.64 6.15
CA SER A 181 11.22 -11.59 5.21
C SER A 181 12.06 -12.88 5.16
N LEU A 182 11.38 -14.00 5.26
CA LEU A 182 11.95 -15.36 5.08
C LEU A 182 11.66 -15.89 3.68
N PHE A 183 11.15 -15.06 2.80
CA PHE A 183 10.71 -15.46 1.46
C PHE A 183 11.85 -16.04 0.63
N ASN A 184 13.07 -15.56 0.81
CA ASN A 184 14.29 -16.06 0.15
C ASN A 184 14.67 -17.49 0.58
N GLN A 185 14.09 -18.03 1.66
CA GLN A 185 14.25 -19.41 2.11
C GLN A 185 13.11 -20.31 1.61
N CYS A 186 12.23 -19.78 0.77
CA CYS A 186 11.15 -20.50 0.10
C CYS A 186 11.61 -20.95 -1.29
N SER A 187 11.39 -22.21 -1.63
CA SER A 187 11.74 -22.77 -2.94
C SER A 187 10.84 -23.95 -3.29
N ILE A 188 10.66 -24.20 -4.58
CA ILE A 188 9.92 -25.35 -5.11
C ILE A 188 10.63 -25.87 -6.36
N ASP A 189 10.71 -27.20 -6.51
CA ASP A 189 11.39 -27.86 -7.63
C ASP A 189 12.86 -27.41 -7.80
N GLY A 190 13.54 -27.07 -6.71
CA GLY A 190 14.93 -26.61 -6.71
C GLY A 190 15.12 -25.14 -7.05
N GLU A 191 14.07 -24.40 -7.35
CA GLU A 191 14.11 -22.98 -7.69
C GLU A 191 13.49 -22.10 -6.61
N ALA A 192 14.04 -20.89 -6.42
CA ALA A 192 13.58 -19.95 -5.39
C ALA A 192 12.16 -19.43 -5.66
N GLY A 193 11.42 -19.17 -4.58
CA GLY A 193 10.12 -18.51 -4.61
C GLY A 193 8.92 -19.46 -4.63
N PHE A 194 7.80 -18.97 -5.14
CA PHE A 194 6.51 -19.64 -5.21
C PHE A 194 6.09 -19.90 -6.65
N ASN A 195 5.57 -21.09 -6.93
CA ASN A 195 4.82 -21.34 -8.15
C ASN A 195 3.39 -20.87 -8.00
N ALA A 196 2.91 -20.07 -8.94
CA ALA A 196 1.56 -19.58 -9.02
C ALA A 196 0.81 -20.23 -10.18
N THR A 197 -0.43 -20.64 -9.96
CA THR A 197 -1.33 -21.15 -11.01
C THR A 197 -2.66 -20.42 -10.89
N TYR A 198 -3.17 -19.90 -12.02
CA TYR A 198 -4.38 -19.08 -12.07
C TYR A 198 -5.46 -19.71 -12.95
N TRP A 199 -6.71 -19.53 -12.54
CA TRP A 199 -7.91 -19.93 -13.29
C TRP A 199 -8.91 -18.79 -13.33
N ASN A 200 -9.50 -18.54 -14.50
CA ASN A 200 -10.61 -17.57 -14.67
C ASN A 200 -11.95 -18.19 -14.27
N ASN A 201 -12.02 -18.78 -13.09
CA ASN A 201 -13.23 -19.33 -12.47
C ASN A 201 -13.05 -19.35 -10.94
N ARG A 202 -14.09 -19.82 -10.22
CA ARG A 202 -14.09 -19.88 -8.74
C ARG A 202 -13.77 -21.27 -8.17
N GLU A 203 -13.31 -22.20 -8.98
CA GLU A 203 -13.25 -23.63 -8.63
C GLU A 203 -11.84 -24.20 -8.52
N TYR A 204 -10.79 -23.41 -8.79
CA TYR A 204 -9.38 -23.83 -8.79
C TYR A 204 -9.09 -25.03 -9.69
N LYS A 205 -9.83 -25.18 -10.79
CA LYS A 205 -9.72 -26.33 -11.72
C LYS A 205 -10.09 -25.94 -13.16
N GLY A 206 -9.88 -26.88 -14.07
CA GLY A 206 -10.17 -26.71 -15.49
C GLY A 206 -9.02 -26.03 -16.24
N LYS A 207 -9.35 -25.22 -17.25
CA LYS A 207 -8.35 -24.56 -18.09
C LYS A 207 -7.54 -23.55 -17.28
N ILE A 208 -6.23 -23.75 -17.22
CA ILE A 208 -5.29 -22.80 -16.60
C ILE A 208 -5.25 -21.53 -17.45
N ALA A 209 -5.43 -20.38 -16.80
CA ALA A 209 -5.37 -19.07 -17.44
C ALA A 209 -3.93 -18.56 -17.54
N ALA A 210 -3.13 -18.77 -16.49
CA ALA A 210 -1.71 -18.41 -16.45
C ALA A 210 -0.98 -19.24 -15.39
N THR A 211 0.34 -19.33 -15.53
CA THR A 211 1.28 -19.77 -14.48
C THR A 211 2.36 -18.71 -14.34
N ASP A 212 2.91 -18.57 -13.16
CA ASP A 212 3.98 -17.61 -12.87
C ASP A 212 4.90 -18.12 -11.77
N ARG A 213 6.09 -17.54 -11.66
CA ARG A 213 7.02 -17.76 -10.57
C ARG A 213 7.31 -16.46 -9.85
N LEU A 214 6.99 -16.41 -8.57
CA LEU A 214 7.16 -15.24 -7.72
C LEU A 214 8.39 -15.46 -6.83
N THR A 215 9.43 -14.68 -7.06
CA THR A 215 10.72 -14.79 -6.34
C THR A 215 10.88 -13.78 -5.22
N THR A 216 9.91 -12.88 -5.06
CA THR A 216 9.81 -11.86 -4.01
C THR A 216 8.45 -11.92 -3.33
N PRO A 217 8.28 -11.37 -2.13
CA PRO A 217 6.97 -11.21 -1.52
C PRO A 217 5.94 -10.63 -2.50
N PHE A 218 4.71 -11.09 -2.42
CA PHE A 218 3.66 -10.68 -3.34
C PHE A 218 3.19 -9.26 -3.01
N HIS A 219 3.10 -8.41 -4.03
CA HIS A 219 2.57 -7.06 -3.94
C HIS A 219 1.58 -6.81 -5.08
N PHE A 220 0.58 -7.70 -5.17
CA PHE A 220 -0.53 -7.51 -6.10
C PHE A 220 -1.54 -6.58 -5.47
N SER A 221 -1.39 -5.32 -5.73
CA SER A 221 -2.37 -4.33 -5.36
C SER A 221 -2.69 -3.53 -6.61
N ALA A 222 -3.91 -3.65 -7.05
CA ALA A 222 -4.38 -2.92 -8.19
C ALA A 222 -5.72 -2.30 -7.84
N GLU A 223 -5.68 -1.11 -7.29
CA GLU A 223 -6.86 -0.28 -7.44
C GLU A 223 -6.98 0.08 -8.91
N GLY A 224 -7.93 -0.54 -9.57
CA GLY A 224 -8.30 -0.23 -10.94
C GLY A 224 -8.20 -1.39 -11.92
N SER A 225 -7.07 -1.73 -12.49
CA SER A 225 -7.08 -2.58 -13.69
C SER A 225 -5.84 -3.43 -13.90
N THR A 226 -5.00 -3.60 -12.88
CA THR A 226 -3.82 -4.47 -13.03
C THR A 226 -4.21 -5.93 -12.79
N VAL A 227 -3.93 -6.79 -13.75
CA VAL A 227 -4.11 -8.24 -13.62
C VAL A 227 -2.94 -8.86 -12.86
N PHE A 228 -3.17 -9.95 -12.15
CA PHE A 228 -2.10 -10.66 -11.40
C PHE A 228 -1.09 -11.36 -12.32
N ALA A 229 -1.55 -11.78 -13.50
CA ALA A 229 -0.71 -12.30 -14.56
C ALA A 229 -1.40 -12.08 -15.92
N PRO A 230 -0.66 -12.03 -17.05
CA PRO A 230 -1.27 -11.95 -18.38
C PRO A 230 -2.30 -13.07 -18.62
N GLY A 231 -3.50 -12.69 -19.05
CA GLY A 231 -4.60 -13.63 -19.28
C GLY A 231 -5.49 -13.91 -18.07
N VAL A 232 -5.17 -13.39 -16.88
CA VAL A 232 -6.01 -13.47 -15.67
C VAL A 232 -6.99 -12.30 -15.64
N GLY A 233 -8.26 -12.56 -15.30
CA GLY A 233 -9.30 -11.55 -15.18
C GLY A 233 -9.14 -10.69 -13.91
N LEU A 234 -9.88 -9.57 -13.84
CA LEU A 234 -9.92 -8.72 -12.65
C LEU A 234 -10.90 -9.24 -11.59
N LYS A 235 -11.80 -10.14 -11.96
CA LYS A 235 -12.81 -10.75 -11.09
C LYS A 235 -13.10 -12.17 -11.51
N ASN A 236 -13.76 -12.93 -10.63
CA ASN A 236 -14.14 -14.32 -10.86
C ASN A 236 -12.93 -15.18 -11.26
N PHE A 237 -11.82 -15.02 -10.55
CA PHE A 237 -10.65 -15.84 -10.74
C PHE A 237 -10.15 -16.41 -9.42
N THR A 238 -9.37 -17.47 -9.53
CA THR A 238 -8.68 -18.11 -8.41
C THR A 238 -7.21 -18.29 -8.72
N ALA A 239 -6.40 -18.36 -7.66
CA ALA A 239 -4.99 -18.68 -7.74
C ALA A 239 -4.56 -19.63 -6.63
N ILE A 240 -3.59 -20.47 -6.92
CA ILE A 240 -2.88 -21.27 -5.93
C ILE A 240 -1.39 -20.94 -6.03
N TYR A 241 -0.82 -20.56 -4.87
CA TYR A 241 0.61 -20.30 -4.72
C TYR A 241 1.21 -21.40 -3.85
N ARG A 242 2.27 -22.06 -4.33
CA ARG A 242 2.95 -23.16 -3.63
C ARG A 242 4.42 -22.91 -3.51
N SER A 243 4.96 -23.25 -2.34
CA SER A 243 6.39 -23.29 -2.07
C SER A 243 6.68 -24.23 -0.91
N THR A 244 7.96 -24.52 -0.69
CA THR A 244 8.45 -25.19 0.51
C THR A 244 9.43 -24.24 1.20
N PHE A 245 9.13 -23.87 2.43
CA PHE A 245 10.02 -23.10 3.30
C PHE A 245 11.07 -24.04 3.90
N ARG A 246 12.35 -23.71 3.71
CA ARG A 246 13.51 -24.47 4.21
C ARG A 246 14.40 -23.57 5.04
N PRO A 247 14.09 -23.40 6.34
CA PRO A 247 14.82 -22.51 7.22
C PRO A 247 16.27 -22.97 7.46
N THR A 248 17.17 -22.00 7.50
CA THR A 248 18.57 -22.20 7.85
C THR A 248 18.85 -22.03 9.35
N ASP A 249 17.92 -21.44 10.08
CA ASP A 249 17.92 -21.28 11.55
C ASP A 249 16.62 -21.82 12.15
N SER A 250 16.48 -21.74 13.47
CA SER A 250 15.23 -22.05 14.16
C SER A 250 14.61 -20.78 14.75
N GLY A 251 13.28 -20.74 14.83
CA GLY A 251 12.59 -19.55 15.35
C GLY A 251 11.09 -19.60 15.18
N ALA A 252 10.45 -18.43 15.19
CA ALA A 252 9.04 -18.24 14.90
C ALA A 252 8.85 -17.43 13.63
N ALA A 253 7.96 -17.88 12.76
CA ALA A 253 7.57 -17.18 11.53
C ALA A 253 6.09 -16.84 11.57
N THR A 254 5.75 -15.78 10.84
CA THR A 254 4.36 -15.29 10.73
C THR A 254 4.00 -15.07 9.27
N PHE A 255 2.87 -15.62 8.84
CA PHE A 255 2.27 -15.32 7.55
C PHE A 255 1.54 -13.98 7.62
N ARG A 256 1.94 -13.06 6.78
CA ARG A 256 1.37 -11.72 6.68
C ARG A 256 0.62 -11.58 5.37
N VAL A 257 -0.63 -11.18 5.46
CA VAL A 257 -1.50 -11.07 4.29
C VAL A 257 -2.30 -9.76 4.33
N MET A 258 -2.43 -9.12 3.18
CA MET A 258 -3.42 -8.08 2.91
C MET A 258 -4.14 -8.46 1.61
N THR A 259 -5.46 -8.41 1.61
CA THR A 259 -6.24 -8.81 0.44
C THR A 259 -7.62 -8.15 0.38
N ASN A 260 -8.12 -7.92 -0.83
CA ASN A 260 -9.52 -7.60 -1.10
C ASN A 260 -10.36 -8.86 -1.45
N GLY A 261 -9.70 -9.99 -1.67
CA GLY A 261 -10.33 -11.29 -1.94
C GLY A 261 -10.40 -12.19 -0.72
N GLY A 262 -10.68 -13.46 -0.95
CA GLY A 262 -10.59 -14.52 0.04
C GLY A 262 -9.25 -15.25 -0.05
N VAL A 263 -8.67 -15.60 1.09
CA VAL A 263 -7.46 -16.41 1.20
C VAL A 263 -7.69 -17.59 2.13
N THR A 264 -7.13 -18.73 1.76
CA THR A 264 -7.02 -19.91 2.62
C THR A 264 -5.57 -20.36 2.64
N LEU A 265 -5.01 -20.52 3.81
CA LEU A 265 -3.59 -20.88 4.00
C LEU A 265 -3.47 -22.30 4.54
N PHE A 266 -2.59 -23.08 3.93
CA PHE A 266 -2.25 -24.43 4.34
C PHE A 266 -0.77 -24.52 4.67
N LEU A 267 -0.45 -25.26 5.72
CA LEU A 267 0.91 -25.61 6.12
C LEU A 267 0.98 -27.12 6.26
N ASN A 268 1.90 -27.76 5.54
CA ASN A 268 2.03 -29.22 5.47
C ASN A 268 0.70 -29.94 5.18
N GLY A 269 -0.09 -29.39 4.24
CA GLY A 269 -1.40 -29.92 3.83
C GLY A 269 -2.57 -29.64 4.81
N LYS A 270 -2.29 -29.09 6.00
CA LYS A 270 -3.34 -28.73 6.96
C LYS A 270 -3.73 -27.27 6.81
N GLN A 271 -5.05 -27.01 6.71
CA GLN A 271 -5.56 -25.63 6.74
C GLN A 271 -5.27 -25.00 8.11
N ILE A 272 -4.62 -23.86 8.11
CA ILE A 272 -4.21 -23.15 9.33
C ILE A 272 -4.86 -21.77 9.47
N ALA A 273 -5.29 -21.16 8.37
CA ALA A 273 -5.99 -19.88 8.41
C ALA A 273 -6.93 -19.73 7.20
N GLU A 274 -7.96 -18.92 7.40
CA GLU A 274 -8.87 -18.45 6.36
C GLU A 274 -9.26 -17.01 6.68
N ALA A 275 -9.28 -16.14 5.67
CA ALA A 275 -9.64 -14.75 5.85
C ALA A 275 -10.18 -14.14 4.55
N THR A 276 -11.03 -13.12 4.68
CA THR A 276 -11.64 -12.43 3.55
C THR A 276 -11.63 -10.93 3.78
N ASN A 277 -11.29 -10.17 2.74
CA ASN A 277 -11.33 -8.70 2.74
C ASN A 277 -10.52 -8.05 3.88
N ILE A 278 -9.27 -8.46 4.01
CA ILE A 278 -8.32 -7.90 4.97
C ILE A 278 -7.61 -6.74 4.31
N LYS A 279 -7.97 -5.50 4.64
CA LYS A 279 -7.44 -4.29 3.99
C LYS A 279 -6.08 -3.82 4.51
N ASN A 280 -5.66 -4.30 5.67
CA ASN A 280 -4.37 -3.97 6.28
C ASN A 280 -3.50 -5.22 6.37
N HIS A 281 -2.17 -5.07 6.42
CA HIS A 281 -1.28 -6.19 6.66
C HIS A 281 -1.65 -6.86 7.99
N THR A 282 -2.12 -8.09 7.92
CA THR A 282 -2.57 -8.85 9.07
C THR A 282 -1.72 -10.10 9.22
N ASN A 283 -1.30 -10.37 10.44
CA ASN A 283 -0.67 -11.63 10.79
C ASN A 283 -1.75 -12.72 10.85
N LEU A 284 -1.78 -13.60 9.88
CA LEU A 284 -2.80 -14.66 9.84
C LEU A 284 -2.49 -15.81 10.76
N TYR A 285 -1.22 -16.20 10.82
CA TYR A 285 -0.80 -17.38 11.58
C TYR A 285 0.69 -17.33 11.89
N SER A 286 1.04 -17.65 13.12
CA SER A 286 2.43 -17.77 13.55
C SER A 286 2.73 -19.21 13.94
N PHE A 287 3.92 -19.71 13.61
CA PHE A 287 4.36 -21.05 13.93
C PHE A 287 5.85 -21.09 14.23
N ASN A 288 6.24 -22.05 15.06
CA ASN A 288 7.66 -22.31 15.32
C ASN A 288 8.23 -23.21 14.22
N TYR A 289 9.42 -22.90 13.78
CA TYR A 289 10.15 -23.68 12.80
C TYR A 289 11.55 -24.06 13.28
N GLU A 290 12.08 -25.12 12.74
CA GLU A 290 13.39 -25.69 13.10
C GLU A 290 14.29 -25.72 11.88
N ALA A 291 15.57 -25.39 12.08
CA ALA A 291 16.60 -25.46 11.06
C ALA A 291 16.63 -26.84 10.38
N GLY A 292 16.73 -26.87 9.05
CA GLY A 292 16.81 -28.08 8.25
C GLY A 292 15.50 -28.85 8.06
N LYS A 293 14.39 -28.48 8.71
CA LYS A 293 13.07 -29.02 8.41
C LYS A 293 12.48 -28.35 7.17
N SER A 294 11.54 -29.02 6.53
CA SER A 294 10.79 -28.50 5.39
C SER A 294 9.34 -28.27 5.77
N TYR A 295 8.78 -27.16 5.29
CA TYR A 295 7.40 -26.77 5.57
C TYR A 295 6.71 -26.43 4.25
N ASP A 296 5.79 -27.27 3.81
CA ASP A 296 5.04 -27.03 2.58
C ASP A 296 3.98 -25.96 2.80
N ILE A 297 3.99 -24.94 1.97
CA ILE A 297 3.09 -23.80 2.02
C ILE A 297 2.20 -23.82 0.78
N GLU A 298 0.88 -23.76 0.98
CA GLU A 298 -0.07 -23.49 -0.09
C GLU A 298 -0.98 -22.32 0.34
N LEU A 299 -0.98 -21.27 -0.46
CA LEU A 299 -1.92 -20.15 -0.34
C LEU A 299 -2.93 -20.26 -1.48
N ARG A 300 -4.21 -20.40 -1.16
CA ARG A 300 -5.31 -20.30 -2.11
C ARG A 300 -5.92 -18.92 -2.05
N PHE A 301 -6.15 -18.32 -3.20
CA PHE A 301 -6.74 -17.00 -3.33
C PHE A 301 -7.97 -17.06 -4.25
N ILE A 302 -9.03 -16.36 -3.86
CA ILE A 302 -10.24 -16.21 -4.68
C ILE A 302 -10.65 -14.74 -4.76
N GLN A 303 -10.83 -14.25 -5.96
CA GLN A 303 -11.37 -12.92 -6.26
C GLN A 303 -12.73 -13.02 -6.92
N VAL A 304 -13.73 -12.44 -6.29
CA VAL A 304 -15.12 -12.47 -6.78
C VAL A 304 -15.51 -11.15 -7.44
N LYS A 305 -15.12 -10.03 -6.83
CA LYS A 305 -15.44 -8.67 -7.30
C LYS A 305 -14.25 -8.08 -8.07
N ASP A 306 -14.45 -6.93 -8.68
CA ASP A 306 -13.36 -6.12 -9.24
C ASP A 306 -12.37 -5.64 -8.17
N ASN A 307 -11.24 -5.07 -8.60
CA ASN A 307 -10.15 -4.57 -7.76
C ASN A 307 -9.46 -5.66 -6.93
N PRO A 308 -8.84 -6.68 -7.58
CA PRO A 308 -8.10 -7.69 -6.86
C PRO A 308 -6.87 -7.11 -6.17
N ALA A 309 -6.63 -7.53 -4.94
CA ALA A 309 -5.40 -7.19 -4.22
C ALA A 309 -4.97 -8.38 -3.36
N LEU A 310 -3.66 -8.67 -3.38
CA LEU A 310 -3.05 -9.68 -2.53
C LEU A 310 -1.61 -9.28 -2.24
N ASN A 311 -1.30 -8.94 -1.00
CA ASN A 311 0.07 -8.85 -0.51
C ASN A 311 0.30 -10.02 0.44
N PHE A 312 1.43 -10.69 0.27
CA PHE A 312 1.78 -11.86 1.08
C PHE A 312 3.27 -11.89 1.35
N ASP A 313 3.62 -12.15 2.60
CA ASP A 313 4.99 -12.45 3.02
C ASP A 313 4.99 -13.48 4.15
N LEU A 314 6.05 -14.25 4.23
CA LEU A 314 6.43 -15.04 5.38
C LEU A 314 7.58 -14.31 6.08
N ALA A 315 7.37 -13.85 7.31
CA ALA A 315 8.33 -13.01 8.00
C ALA A 315 8.63 -13.51 9.41
N LYS A 316 9.87 -13.28 9.84
CA LYS A 316 10.31 -13.40 11.23
C LYS A 316 10.15 -12.05 11.90
N GLN A 317 9.52 -12.05 13.07
CA GLN A 317 9.45 -10.87 13.95
C GLN A 317 10.63 -10.91 14.92
N THR A 318 11.40 -9.83 14.99
CA THR A 318 12.54 -9.72 15.87
C THR A 318 12.40 -8.43 16.70
N PRO A 319 12.31 -8.53 18.04
CA PRO A 319 12.36 -7.35 18.90
C PRO A 319 13.68 -6.60 18.74
N MET A 320 13.63 -5.30 18.92
CA MET A 320 14.82 -4.45 18.92
C MET A 320 15.78 -4.84 20.05
N ASP A 321 17.01 -5.16 19.69
CA ASP A 321 18.12 -5.32 20.65
C ASP A 321 19.14 -4.19 20.46
N ALA A 322 19.22 -3.28 21.42
CA ALA A 322 20.12 -2.14 21.39
C ALA A 322 21.59 -2.53 21.25
N ARG A 323 22.02 -3.63 21.89
CA ARG A 323 23.39 -4.13 21.83
C ARG A 323 23.71 -4.68 20.45
N GLU A 324 22.79 -5.48 19.90
CA GLU A 324 22.93 -6.06 18.56
C GLU A 324 23.00 -4.95 17.50
N ILE A 325 22.12 -3.96 17.59
CA ILE A 325 22.13 -2.79 16.69
C ILE A 325 23.48 -2.09 16.74
N LEU A 326 23.96 -1.74 17.92
CA LEU A 326 25.25 -1.05 18.07
C LEU A 326 26.43 -1.87 17.55
N ASN A 327 26.42 -3.19 17.75
CA ASN A 327 27.44 -4.10 17.20
C ASN A 327 27.40 -4.08 15.66
N LYS A 328 26.23 -4.20 15.04
CA LYS A 328 26.08 -4.13 13.58
C LYS A 328 26.55 -2.80 12.99
N LEU A 329 26.32 -1.69 13.72
CA LEU A 329 26.71 -0.36 13.32
C LEU A 329 28.15 0.03 13.71
N GLN A 330 28.92 -0.87 14.35
CA GLN A 330 30.23 -0.55 14.90
C GLN A 330 31.20 -0.01 13.84
N SER A 331 31.22 -0.63 12.66
CA SER A 331 32.13 -0.26 11.56
C SER A 331 31.64 0.90 10.70
N ALA A 332 30.45 1.43 10.92
CA ALA A 332 29.91 2.55 10.14
C ALA A 332 30.55 3.87 10.56
N ASP A 333 31.02 4.64 9.58
CA ASP A 333 31.52 6.01 9.75
C ASP A 333 30.38 7.01 9.96
N VAL A 334 29.24 6.74 9.34
CA VAL A 334 28.03 7.55 9.40
C VAL A 334 26.78 6.66 9.34
N VAL A 335 25.73 7.11 10.04
CA VAL A 335 24.43 6.45 10.05
C VAL A 335 23.41 7.37 9.38
N ILE A 336 22.71 6.87 8.38
CA ILE A 336 21.53 7.51 7.78
C ILE A 336 20.29 6.87 8.41
N PHE A 337 19.58 7.60 9.24
CA PHE A 337 18.32 7.16 9.83
C PHE A 337 17.14 7.63 8.98
N ALA A 338 16.49 6.70 8.29
CA ALA A 338 15.28 6.94 7.52
C ALA A 338 14.05 6.72 8.40
N GLY A 339 13.69 7.75 9.13
CA GLY A 339 12.53 7.74 10.03
C GLY A 339 11.31 8.39 9.40
N GLY A 340 10.19 8.31 10.12
CA GLY A 340 8.91 8.90 9.71
C GLY A 340 7.74 7.96 9.90
N ILE A 341 6.70 8.16 9.12
CA ILE A 341 5.46 7.37 9.11
C ILE A 341 5.18 6.81 7.71
N SER A 342 4.13 6.02 7.61
CA SER A 342 3.72 5.36 6.38
C SER A 342 2.24 5.63 6.10
N PRO A 343 1.78 5.63 4.85
CA PRO A 343 0.36 5.64 4.49
C PRO A 343 -0.45 4.51 5.13
N LEU A 344 0.21 3.46 5.62
CA LEU A 344 -0.43 2.38 6.38
C LEU A 344 -0.81 2.79 7.82
N LEU A 345 -0.27 3.89 8.32
CA LEU A 345 -0.58 4.46 9.64
C LEU A 345 -1.44 5.71 9.53
N GLU A 346 -1.13 6.59 8.59
CA GLU A 346 -1.83 7.84 8.34
C GLU A 346 -2.44 7.81 6.95
N GLY A 347 -3.74 7.62 6.90
CA GLY A 347 -4.51 7.53 5.68
C GLY A 347 -5.99 7.66 5.95
N GLU A 348 -6.77 7.89 4.90
CA GLU A 348 -8.18 8.16 5.01
C GLU A 348 -8.99 6.92 5.39
N SER A 349 -9.96 7.11 6.29
CA SER A 349 -10.92 6.07 6.71
C SER A 349 -10.28 4.79 7.26
N MET A 350 -9.15 4.87 7.90
CA MET A 350 -8.42 3.74 8.47
C MET A 350 -8.86 3.42 9.89
N ARG A 351 -8.56 2.19 10.32
CA ARG A 351 -8.78 1.73 11.71
C ARG A 351 -7.43 1.47 12.37
N VAL A 352 -6.63 2.52 12.51
CA VAL A 352 -5.33 2.48 13.17
C VAL A 352 -5.51 2.86 14.64
N SER A 353 -4.93 2.07 15.53
CA SER A 353 -4.92 2.28 16.98
C SER A 353 -3.51 2.28 17.58
N ASP A 354 -2.50 2.41 16.74
CA ASP A 354 -1.11 2.51 17.16
C ASP A 354 -0.88 3.79 18.00
N PRO A 355 0.08 3.79 18.93
CA PRO A 355 0.43 4.97 19.71
C PRO A 355 0.72 6.18 18.81
N GLY A 356 0.08 7.32 19.09
CA GLY A 356 0.19 8.54 18.30
C GLY A 356 -0.73 8.62 17.07
N PHE A 357 -1.66 7.63 16.91
CA PHE A 357 -2.63 7.59 15.81
C PHE A 357 -4.04 7.23 16.29
N LYS A 358 -5.05 7.73 15.59
CA LYS A 358 -6.45 7.41 15.83
C LYS A 358 -7.23 7.42 14.52
N GLY A 359 -7.69 6.25 14.08
CA GLY A 359 -8.53 6.12 12.88
C GLY A 359 -7.81 6.43 11.56
N GLY A 360 -6.49 6.56 11.57
CA GLY A 360 -5.68 6.98 10.42
C GLY A 360 -5.19 8.42 10.50
N ASP A 361 -5.56 9.16 11.56
CA ASP A 361 -5.07 10.52 11.81
C ASP A 361 -3.99 10.51 12.88
N ARG A 362 -3.00 11.39 12.74
CA ARG A 362 -2.00 11.63 13.79
C ARG A 362 -2.64 12.38 14.96
N THR A 363 -2.33 11.94 16.17
CA THR A 363 -2.71 12.63 17.41
C THR A 363 -1.54 13.41 18.03
N GLU A 364 -0.31 13.17 17.54
CA GLU A 364 0.94 13.82 17.98
C GLU A 364 1.78 14.24 16.78
N ILE A 365 2.48 15.38 16.87
CA ILE A 365 3.34 15.87 15.81
C ILE A 365 4.74 15.21 15.83
N GLU A 366 5.12 14.64 16.96
CA GLU A 366 6.43 14.02 17.17
C GLU A 366 6.63 12.77 16.31
N LEU A 367 7.87 12.39 16.05
CA LEU A 367 8.18 11.07 15.56
C LEU A 367 7.66 10.00 16.54
N PRO A 368 7.25 8.82 16.07
CA PRO A 368 6.88 7.71 16.95
C PRO A 368 7.95 7.45 18.02
N ALA A 369 7.51 7.13 19.24
CA ALA A 369 8.39 7.03 20.42
C ALA A 369 9.59 6.11 20.19
N ILE A 370 9.38 4.94 19.60
CA ILE A 370 10.45 3.98 19.32
C ILE A 370 11.53 4.55 18.39
N GLN A 371 11.15 5.36 17.40
CA GLN A 371 12.12 6.00 16.50
C GLN A 371 12.96 7.05 17.24
N ARG A 372 12.35 7.80 18.17
CA ARG A 372 13.07 8.73 19.06
C ARG A 372 14.03 8.00 19.98
N GLU A 373 13.63 6.83 20.50
CA GLU A 373 14.51 5.97 21.32
C GLU A 373 15.73 5.47 20.55
N VAL A 374 15.56 5.04 19.29
CA VAL A 374 16.67 4.66 18.40
C VAL A 374 17.62 5.86 18.20
N LEU A 375 17.10 7.05 17.89
CA LEU A 375 17.92 8.25 17.72
C LEU A 375 18.67 8.62 19.01
N ALA A 376 18.03 8.51 20.17
CA ALA A 376 18.65 8.73 21.46
C ALA A 376 19.76 7.71 21.75
N LEU A 377 19.54 6.42 21.41
CA LEU A 377 20.53 5.35 21.51
C LEU A 377 21.77 5.67 20.67
N LEU A 378 21.59 6.05 19.41
CA LEU A 378 22.68 6.40 18.50
C LEU A 378 23.48 7.60 19.03
N LYS A 379 22.80 8.67 19.43
CA LYS A 379 23.41 9.87 20.01
C LYS A 379 24.23 9.56 21.27
N LYS A 380 23.65 8.78 22.21
CA LYS A 380 24.30 8.35 23.45
C LYS A 380 25.62 7.59 23.20
N ASN A 381 25.67 6.84 22.09
CA ASN A 381 26.83 6.04 21.71
C ASN A 381 27.73 6.74 20.66
N GLY A 382 27.62 8.06 20.52
CA GLY A 382 28.50 8.85 19.67
C GLY A 382 28.43 8.55 18.18
N LYS A 383 27.34 7.94 17.69
CA LYS A 383 27.14 7.69 16.27
C LYS A 383 26.82 9.00 15.57
N LYS A 384 27.52 9.27 14.48
CA LYS A 384 27.19 10.39 13.56
C LYS A 384 25.94 9.99 12.77
N THR A 385 24.85 10.69 13.00
CA THR A 385 23.53 10.41 12.41
C THR A 385 23.00 11.66 11.73
#